data_0c40c10e4cef6275bbe3206ba6b53706
#
_entry.id   0c40c10e4cef6275bbe3206ba6b53706
#
_cell.length_a   1.000
_cell.length_b   1.000
_cell.length_c   1.000
_cell.angle_alpha   90.00
_cell.angle_beta   90.00
_cell.angle_gamma   90.00
#
_symmetry.space_group_name_H-M   'P 1'
#
loop_
_entity.id
_entity.type
_entity.pdbx_description
1 polymer ?
#
loop_
_entity_poly.entity_id
_entity_poly.type
_entity_poly.pdbx_seq_one_letter_code
_entity_poly.pdbx_strand_id
1 'polypeptide(L)'
;MNLFIKLILFTIILYKTPLSSNEDIISAVENKYRSEENVKRDKFRNPIETLEFFGLSKNLKVLEITPGRGWYTEILSHYMKNTNNFYVATYKQPPFAEEIITKIQKEFYNYFNINREKFGAFKTIYIDKNLNFDSKESYFDIILTFRNTHNFLNHNKSENILNSIRKALKTGGVLGVVQHRADESLIKNFEKGYVKESFLIDHIQNQGFELVERSNINQNTKDLKNYKKGVWSLPPRYANGEENKDYFKSIGESDRMTLKFRKK
;
A
#
# COMPACT_ATOMS: atom_id res chain seq x y z
N MET A 1 -21.46 61.97 2.05
CA MET A 1 -20.25 61.13 1.86
C MET A 1 -20.54 59.79 2.54
N ASN A 2 -21.22 58.87 1.79
CA ASN A 2 -21.73 57.60 2.33
C ASN A 2 -20.67 56.49 2.09
N LEU A 3 -20.16 55.99 3.20
CA LEU A 3 -19.21 54.86 3.21
C LEU A 3 -19.99 53.55 3.13
N PHE A 4 -19.96 52.86 1.97
CA PHE A 4 -20.51 51.53 1.83
C PHE A 4 -19.49 50.50 2.32
N ILE A 5 -19.73 49.91 3.51
CA ILE A 5 -18.98 48.76 4.01
C ILE A 5 -19.53 47.53 3.32
N LYS A 6 -18.75 46.92 2.38
CA LYS A 6 -19.03 45.60 1.82
C LYS A 6 -18.63 44.52 2.82
N LEU A 7 -19.63 43.90 3.43
CA LEU A 7 -19.45 42.75 4.28
C LEU A 7 -19.20 41.52 3.36
N ILE A 8 -17.97 41.02 3.33
CA ILE A 8 -17.65 39.76 2.63
C ILE A 8 -17.94 38.62 3.60
N LEU A 9 -19.06 37.92 3.36
CA LEU A 9 -19.35 36.67 4.05
C LEU A 9 -18.42 35.56 3.49
N PHE A 10 -17.46 35.15 4.32
CA PHE A 10 -16.69 33.94 4.07
C PHE A 10 -17.55 32.73 4.47
N THR A 11 -18.13 32.04 3.50
CA THR A 11 -18.82 30.75 3.73
C THR A 11 -17.75 29.66 3.88
N ILE A 12 -17.47 29.27 5.12
CA ILE A 12 -16.65 28.08 5.41
C ILE A 12 -17.51 26.86 5.06
N ILE A 13 -17.24 26.26 3.90
CA ILE A 13 -17.81 24.95 3.54
C ILE A 13 -17.03 23.90 4.34
N LEU A 14 -17.57 23.52 5.49
CA LEU A 14 -17.13 22.33 6.20
C LEU A 14 -17.52 21.11 5.39
N TYR A 15 -16.56 20.54 4.65
CA TYR A 15 -16.71 19.21 4.08
C TYR A 15 -16.79 18.21 5.24
N LYS A 16 -18.00 17.83 5.63
CA LYS A 16 -18.21 16.64 6.45
C LYS A 16 -17.79 15.43 5.63
N THR A 17 -16.65 14.83 5.96
CA THR A 17 -16.35 13.46 5.53
C THR A 17 -17.51 12.58 6.00
N PRO A 18 -18.06 11.73 5.13
CA PRO A 18 -19.18 10.89 5.54
C PRO A 18 -18.74 9.92 6.65
N LEU A 19 -19.40 9.99 7.79
CA LEU A 19 -19.16 9.12 8.97
C LEU A 19 -19.23 7.62 8.61
N SER A 20 -19.98 7.27 7.57
CA SER A 20 -20.22 5.88 7.15
C SER A 20 -18.99 5.15 6.59
N SER A 21 -17.97 5.87 6.09
CA SER A 21 -16.77 5.22 5.54
C SER A 21 -15.86 4.67 6.63
N ASN A 22 -15.80 5.30 7.79
CA ASN A 22 -14.96 4.89 8.90
C ASN A 22 -15.49 3.61 9.57
N GLU A 23 -16.78 3.54 9.90
CA GLU A 23 -17.40 2.35 10.50
C GLU A 23 -17.24 1.10 9.63
N ASP A 24 -17.35 1.26 8.31
CA ASP A 24 -17.14 0.17 7.35
C ASP A 24 -15.67 -0.31 7.31
N ILE A 25 -14.69 0.60 7.41
CA ILE A 25 -13.27 0.24 7.48
C ILE A 25 -12.98 -0.49 8.79
N ILE A 26 -13.48 0.01 9.92
CA ILE A 26 -13.35 -0.64 11.23
C ILE A 26 -13.91 -2.05 11.17
N SER A 27 -15.14 -2.22 10.67
CA SER A 27 -15.77 -3.54 10.51
C SER A 27 -14.96 -4.50 9.64
N ALA A 28 -14.30 -3.98 8.59
CA ALA A 28 -13.44 -4.80 7.73
C ALA A 28 -12.12 -5.22 8.42
N VAL A 29 -11.56 -4.34 9.23
CA VAL A 29 -10.35 -4.63 10.02
C VAL A 29 -10.67 -5.60 11.17
N GLU A 30 -11.82 -5.47 11.82
CA GLU A 30 -12.29 -6.33 12.92
C GLU A 30 -12.96 -7.62 12.42
N ASN A 31 -12.95 -7.88 11.13
CA ASN A 31 -13.57 -9.08 10.56
C ASN A 31 -13.03 -10.35 11.21
N LYS A 32 -13.91 -11.07 11.90
CA LYS A 32 -13.60 -12.33 12.63
C LYS A 32 -12.97 -13.44 11.79
N TYR A 33 -13.05 -13.35 10.47
CA TYR A 33 -12.47 -14.34 9.56
C TYR A 33 -11.01 -14.05 9.20
N ARG A 34 -10.46 -12.90 9.59
CA ARG A 34 -9.04 -12.62 9.41
C ARG A 34 -8.20 -13.56 10.26
N SER A 35 -7.07 -13.99 9.71
CA SER A 35 -6.19 -14.90 10.46
C SER A 35 -5.62 -14.19 11.69
N GLU A 36 -5.51 -14.92 12.81
CA GLU A 36 -4.92 -14.37 14.04
C GLU A 36 -3.51 -13.81 13.83
N GLU A 37 -2.73 -14.46 12.95
CA GLU A 37 -1.38 -13.99 12.61
C GLU A 37 -1.42 -12.61 11.93
N ASN A 38 -2.42 -12.37 11.08
CA ASN A 38 -2.60 -11.08 10.42
C ASN A 38 -3.11 -10.02 11.40
N VAL A 39 -4.09 -10.34 12.25
CA VAL A 39 -4.64 -9.44 13.27
C VAL A 39 -3.56 -8.99 14.27
N LYS A 40 -2.68 -9.89 14.73
CA LYS A 40 -1.55 -9.54 15.64
C LYS A 40 -0.60 -8.48 15.05
N ARG A 41 -0.65 -8.26 13.74
CA ARG A 41 0.20 -7.31 13.02
C ARG A 41 -0.44 -5.94 12.83
N ASP A 42 -1.75 -5.80 13.11
CA ASP A 42 -2.49 -4.54 12.93
C ASP A 42 -1.86 -3.39 13.72
N LYS A 43 -1.43 -3.66 14.95
CA LYS A 43 -0.73 -2.69 15.82
C LYS A 43 0.57 -2.11 15.23
N PHE A 44 1.14 -2.74 14.20
CA PHE A 44 2.32 -2.24 13.49
C PHE A 44 1.97 -1.65 12.12
N ARG A 45 0.73 -1.81 11.66
CA ARG A 45 0.32 -1.47 10.30
C ARG A 45 -0.82 -0.48 10.23
N ASN A 46 -1.42 -0.18 11.38
CA ASN A 46 -2.46 0.84 11.54
C ASN A 46 -3.43 0.87 10.34
N PRO A 47 -4.14 -0.26 10.06
CA PRO A 47 -4.86 -0.40 8.80
C PRO A 47 -5.99 0.60 8.64
N ILE A 48 -6.69 0.96 9.72
CA ILE A 48 -7.80 1.92 9.68
C ILE A 48 -7.27 3.27 9.22
N GLU A 49 -6.32 3.82 9.96
CA GLU A 49 -5.74 5.14 9.70
C GLU A 49 -5.03 5.19 8.33
N THR A 50 -4.39 4.08 7.93
CA THR A 50 -3.70 3.99 6.63
C THR A 50 -4.70 4.04 5.47
N LEU A 51 -5.81 3.31 5.54
CA LEU A 51 -6.81 3.28 4.47
C LEU A 51 -7.63 4.57 4.42
N GLU A 52 -7.91 5.19 5.57
CA GLU A 52 -8.51 6.53 5.66
C GLU A 52 -7.60 7.60 5.05
N PHE A 53 -6.31 7.56 5.37
CA PHE A 53 -5.32 8.48 4.80
C PHE A 53 -5.30 8.42 3.28
N PHE A 54 -5.44 7.25 2.67
CA PHE A 54 -5.54 7.12 1.21
C PHE A 54 -6.89 7.57 0.66
N GLY A 55 -7.90 7.75 1.47
CA GLY A 55 -9.24 8.16 1.06
C GLY A 55 -10.06 7.01 0.48
N LEU A 56 -9.91 5.80 1.04
CA LEU A 56 -10.66 4.63 0.60
C LEU A 56 -12.17 4.85 0.74
N SER A 57 -12.94 4.48 -0.30
CA SER A 57 -14.40 4.53 -0.29
C SER A 57 -14.99 3.44 -1.22
N LYS A 58 -16.18 2.91 -0.86
CA LYS A 58 -16.83 1.79 -1.58
C LYS A 58 -17.24 2.09 -3.02
N ASN A 59 -17.43 3.37 -3.35
CA ASN A 59 -17.79 3.82 -4.70
C ASN A 59 -16.60 3.93 -5.65
N LEU A 60 -15.37 3.82 -5.14
CA LEU A 60 -14.14 3.94 -5.92
C LEU A 60 -13.71 2.59 -6.48
N LYS A 61 -13.10 2.61 -7.67
CA LYS A 61 -12.40 1.45 -8.23
C LYS A 61 -11.00 1.39 -7.65
N VAL A 62 -10.74 0.34 -6.89
CA VAL A 62 -9.51 0.15 -6.12
C VAL A 62 -8.70 -1.00 -6.69
N LEU A 63 -7.40 -0.78 -6.89
CA LEU A 63 -6.44 -1.81 -7.28
C LEU A 63 -5.37 -1.96 -6.22
N GLU A 64 -5.16 -3.17 -5.71
CA GLU A 64 -4.00 -3.55 -4.90
C GLU A 64 -2.96 -4.23 -5.78
N ILE A 65 -1.72 -3.72 -5.78
CA ILE A 65 -0.63 -4.28 -6.60
C ILE A 65 0.19 -5.27 -5.78
N THR A 66 0.40 -6.47 -6.33
CA THR A 66 1.28 -7.52 -5.79
C THR A 66 1.07 -7.74 -4.29
N PRO A 67 -0.10 -8.25 -3.88
CA PRO A 67 -0.57 -8.30 -2.49
C PRO A 67 0.27 -9.20 -1.58
N GLY A 68 1.23 -9.95 -2.11
CA GLY A 68 1.98 -10.97 -1.39
C GLY A 68 1.03 -12.09 -0.92
N ARG A 69 0.98 -12.35 0.39
CA ARG A 69 0.02 -13.32 0.99
C ARG A 69 -1.33 -12.72 1.34
N GLY A 70 -1.60 -11.45 0.97
CA GLY A 70 -2.93 -10.85 1.06
C GLY A 70 -3.31 -10.22 2.39
N TRP A 71 -2.35 -9.70 3.16
CA TRP A 71 -2.66 -9.07 4.45
C TRP A 71 -3.65 -7.90 4.31
N TYR A 72 -3.41 -6.97 3.38
CA TYR A 72 -4.37 -5.90 3.07
C TYR A 72 -5.56 -6.43 2.27
N THR A 73 -5.37 -7.45 1.44
CA THR A 73 -6.46 -8.04 0.66
C THR A 73 -7.57 -8.61 1.54
N GLU A 74 -7.27 -9.20 2.72
CA GLU A 74 -8.30 -9.63 3.68
C GLU A 74 -9.23 -8.46 4.08
N ILE A 75 -8.66 -7.29 4.32
CA ILE A 75 -9.40 -6.08 4.71
C ILE A 75 -10.13 -5.50 3.50
N LEU A 76 -9.39 -5.25 2.41
CA LEU A 76 -9.91 -4.58 1.21
C LEU A 76 -11.02 -5.38 0.55
N SER A 77 -10.88 -6.72 0.43
CA SER A 77 -11.91 -7.54 -0.19
C SER A 77 -13.18 -7.61 0.65
N HIS A 78 -13.06 -7.61 1.99
CA HIS A 78 -14.22 -7.53 2.88
C HIS A 78 -14.88 -6.15 2.81
N TYR A 79 -14.11 -5.08 2.90
CA TYR A 79 -14.61 -3.71 2.78
C TYR A 79 -15.35 -3.46 1.46
N MET A 80 -14.78 -3.94 0.36
CA MET A 80 -15.31 -3.77 -0.99
C MET A 80 -16.31 -4.87 -1.40
N LYS A 81 -16.69 -5.75 -0.47
CA LYS A 81 -17.62 -6.86 -0.73
C LYS A 81 -18.91 -6.31 -1.35
N ASN A 82 -19.38 -6.96 -2.40
CA ASN A 82 -20.58 -6.61 -3.18
C ASN A 82 -20.51 -5.33 -4.03
N THR A 83 -19.36 -4.63 -4.08
CA THR A 83 -19.22 -3.43 -4.92
C THR A 83 -18.82 -3.75 -6.36
N ASN A 84 -18.20 -4.90 -6.62
CA ASN A 84 -17.52 -5.23 -7.88
C ASN A 84 -16.40 -4.25 -8.29
N ASN A 85 -15.90 -3.43 -7.36
CA ASN A 85 -14.91 -2.37 -7.58
C ASN A 85 -13.52 -2.67 -7.03
N PHE A 86 -13.29 -3.87 -6.48
CA PHE A 86 -11.97 -4.27 -5.98
C PHE A 86 -11.25 -5.18 -6.96
N TYR A 87 -10.00 -4.85 -7.19
CA TYR A 87 -9.09 -5.51 -8.14
C TYR A 87 -7.76 -5.79 -7.46
N VAL A 88 -7.13 -6.89 -7.88
CA VAL A 88 -5.79 -7.29 -7.43
C VAL A 88 -4.92 -7.52 -8.65
N ALA A 89 -3.76 -6.86 -8.71
CA ALA A 89 -2.78 -7.07 -9.76
C ALA A 89 -1.72 -8.08 -9.34
N THR A 90 -1.57 -9.16 -10.10
CA THR A 90 -0.56 -10.20 -9.90
C THR A 90 0.18 -10.51 -11.19
N TYR A 91 1.37 -11.08 -11.10
CA TYR A 91 2.14 -11.40 -12.30
C TYR A 91 1.52 -12.55 -13.08
N LYS A 92 1.41 -12.39 -14.39
CA LYS A 92 1.18 -13.51 -15.31
C LYS A 92 2.42 -14.40 -15.36
N GLN A 93 3.57 -13.75 -15.43
CA GLN A 93 4.90 -14.35 -15.29
C GLN A 93 5.77 -13.37 -14.50
N PRO A 94 6.28 -13.77 -13.31
CA PRO A 94 7.11 -12.89 -12.50
C PRO A 94 8.38 -12.46 -13.24
N PRO A 95 8.75 -11.17 -13.21
CA PRO A 95 9.93 -10.65 -13.91
C PRO A 95 11.24 -10.85 -13.13
N PHE A 96 11.17 -11.32 -11.89
CA PHE A 96 12.28 -11.65 -10.99
C PHE A 96 11.80 -12.63 -9.92
N ALA A 97 12.73 -13.33 -9.25
CA ALA A 97 12.43 -14.30 -8.17
C ALA A 97 11.25 -15.23 -8.49
N GLU A 98 11.19 -15.76 -9.70
CA GLU A 98 10.02 -16.42 -10.30
C GLU A 98 9.47 -17.55 -9.42
N GLU A 99 10.31 -18.43 -8.91
CA GLU A 99 9.90 -19.57 -8.09
C GLU A 99 9.19 -19.11 -6.80
N ILE A 100 9.79 -18.14 -6.08
CA ILE A 100 9.26 -17.65 -4.81
C ILE A 100 7.95 -16.90 -5.03
N ILE A 101 7.89 -16.04 -6.04
CA ILE A 101 6.69 -15.24 -6.34
C ILE A 101 5.56 -16.15 -6.81
N THR A 102 5.83 -17.12 -7.68
CA THR A 102 4.83 -18.07 -8.16
C THR A 102 4.25 -18.89 -6.99
N LYS A 103 5.10 -19.35 -6.07
CA LYS A 103 4.64 -20.03 -4.85
C LYS A 103 3.72 -19.13 -4.01
N ILE A 104 4.13 -17.90 -3.76
CA ILE A 104 3.33 -16.94 -2.98
C ILE A 104 1.99 -16.65 -3.66
N GLN A 105 1.97 -16.47 -4.99
CA GLN A 105 0.73 -16.25 -5.74
C GLN A 105 -0.20 -17.47 -5.67
N LYS A 106 0.33 -18.68 -5.78
CA LYS A 106 -0.46 -19.90 -5.63
C LYS A 106 -1.09 -20.00 -4.23
N GLU A 107 -0.31 -19.74 -3.18
CA GLU A 107 -0.81 -19.70 -1.79
C GLU A 107 -1.91 -18.63 -1.64
N PHE A 108 -1.72 -17.44 -2.19
CA PHE A 108 -2.67 -16.33 -2.19
C PHE A 108 -4.01 -16.73 -2.84
N TYR A 109 -3.99 -17.22 -4.07
CA TYR A 109 -5.21 -17.59 -4.77
C TYR A 109 -5.94 -18.76 -4.09
N ASN A 110 -5.21 -19.76 -3.64
CA ASN A 110 -5.82 -20.88 -2.90
C ASN A 110 -6.53 -20.39 -1.63
N TYR A 111 -5.88 -19.50 -0.87
CA TYR A 111 -6.47 -18.94 0.35
C TYR A 111 -7.76 -18.15 0.08
N PHE A 112 -7.74 -17.24 -0.88
CA PHE A 112 -8.88 -16.39 -1.18
C PHE A 112 -10.01 -17.14 -1.91
N ASN A 113 -9.70 -18.13 -2.73
CA ASN A 113 -10.72 -18.98 -3.35
C ASN A 113 -11.51 -19.78 -2.32
N ILE A 114 -10.83 -20.41 -1.35
CA ILE A 114 -11.46 -21.17 -0.27
C ILE A 114 -12.29 -20.25 0.66
N ASN A 115 -11.84 -19.04 0.89
CA ASN A 115 -12.45 -18.08 1.80
C ASN A 115 -13.29 -16.99 1.10
N ARG A 116 -13.68 -17.21 -0.14
CA ARG A 116 -14.38 -16.20 -0.97
C ARG A 116 -15.67 -15.69 -0.32
N GLU A 117 -16.44 -16.55 0.32
CA GLU A 117 -17.68 -16.15 1.00
C GLU A 117 -17.40 -15.28 2.23
N LYS A 118 -16.27 -15.49 2.91
CA LYS A 118 -15.88 -14.75 4.10
C LYS A 118 -15.37 -13.34 3.76
N PHE A 119 -14.49 -13.21 2.77
CA PHE A 119 -13.85 -11.94 2.40
C PHE A 119 -14.52 -11.21 1.25
N GLY A 120 -15.26 -11.90 0.40
CA GLY A 120 -15.74 -11.34 -0.86
C GLY A 120 -14.83 -11.71 -2.04
N ALA A 121 -15.25 -11.28 -3.22
CA ALA A 121 -14.53 -11.53 -4.46
C ALA A 121 -13.78 -10.27 -4.92
N PHE A 122 -12.67 -10.48 -5.58
CA PHE A 122 -11.95 -9.45 -6.34
C PHE A 122 -11.78 -9.89 -7.80
N LYS A 123 -11.49 -8.92 -8.66
CA LYS A 123 -11.12 -9.17 -10.06
C LYS A 123 -9.61 -9.15 -10.18
N THR A 124 -9.05 -10.00 -11.03
CA THR A 124 -7.61 -10.04 -11.25
C THR A 124 -7.23 -9.19 -12.45
N ILE A 125 -6.18 -8.38 -12.29
CA ILE A 125 -5.42 -7.72 -13.34
C ILE A 125 -4.08 -8.45 -13.46
N TYR A 126 -3.70 -8.83 -14.68
CA TYR A 126 -2.40 -9.48 -14.86
C TYR A 126 -1.32 -8.47 -15.25
N ILE A 127 -0.17 -8.65 -14.64
CA ILE A 127 1.05 -7.89 -14.90
C ILE A 127 1.94 -8.77 -15.79
N ASP A 128 2.31 -8.28 -16.96
CA ASP A 128 3.23 -8.97 -17.87
C ASP A 128 4.71 -8.87 -17.40
N LYS A 129 5.63 -9.52 -18.11
CA LYS A 129 7.06 -9.49 -17.81
C LYS A 129 7.72 -8.10 -17.95
N ASN A 130 7.06 -7.19 -18.66
CA ASN A 130 7.49 -5.79 -18.84
C ASN A 130 6.81 -4.85 -17.84
N LEU A 131 6.04 -5.41 -16.92
CA LEU A 131 5.23 -4.73 -15.90
C LEU A 131 4.06 -3.90 -16.47
N ASN A 132 3.56 -4.24 -17.65
CA ASN A 132 2.32 -3.66 -18.16
C ASN A 132 1.11 -4.36 -17.53
N PHE A 133 0.05 -3.58 -17.28
CA PHE A 133 -1.21 -4.11 -16.80
C PHE A 133 -2.15 -4.44 -17.97
N ASP A 134 -2.84 -5.57 -17.89
CA ASP A 134 -3.91 -5.92 -18.81
C ASP A 134 -5.25 -5.21 -18.45
N SER A 135 -5.16 -3.94 -18.11
CA SER A 135 -6.30 -3.11 -17.73
C SER A 135 -6.56 -1.99 -18.73
N LYS A 136 -7.78 -1.44 -18.66
CA LYS A 136 -8.10 -0.19 -19.38
C LYS A 136 -7.27 0.96 -18.81
N GLU A 137 -6.91 1.91 -19.66
CA GLU A 137 -6.33 3.17 -19.24
C GLU A 137 -7.37 4.05 -18.51
N SER A 138 -6.90 4.89 -17.61
CA SER A 138 -7.75 5.83 -16.83
C SER A 138 -8.96 5.14 -16.17
N TYR A 139 -8.74 3.98 -15.57
CA TYR A 139 -9.81 3.13 -15.07
C TYR A 139 -9.97 3.16 -13.56
N PHE A 140 -8.85 3.19 -12.81
CA PHE A 140 -8.85 3.14 -11.35
C PHE A 140 -8.89 4.53 -10.72
N ASP A 141 -9.61 4.66 -9.61
CA ASP A 141 -9.64 5.85 -8.77
C ASP A 141 -8.49 5.84 -7.77
N ILE A 142 -8.19 4.65 -7.22
CA ILE A 142 -7.10 4.42 -6.27
C ILE A 142 -6.29 3.18 -6.68
N ILE A 143 -4.96 3.30 -6.65
CA ILE A 143 -4.04 2.18 -6.75
C ILE A 143 -3.17 2.17 -5.49
N LEU A 144 -3.07 1.01 -4.82
CA LEU A 144 -2.36 0.81 -3.57
C LEU A 144 -1.20 -0.17 -3.75
N THR A 145 -0.05 0.17 -3.18
CA THR A 145 1.11 -0.73 -3.12
C THR A 145 1.73 -0.73 -1.73
N PHE A 146 1.93 -1.93 -1.18
CA PHE A 146 2.38 -2.11 0.19
C PHE A 146 3.69 -2.90 0.22
N ARG A 147 4.81 -2.21 0.49
CA ARG A 147 6.15 -2.80 0.70
C ARG A 147 6.73 -3.55 -0.51
N ASN A 148 6.40 -3.11 -1.72
CA ASN A 148 6.90 -3.71 -2.96
C ASN A 148 7.90 -2.81 -3.70
N THR A 149 7.92 -1.52 -3.42
CA THR A 149 8.70 -0.54 -4.20
C THR A 149 10.19 -0.86 -4.21
N HIS A 150 10.75 -1.32 -3.09
CA HIS A 150 12.15 -1.75 -3.02
C HIS A 150 12.49 -2.88 -3.99
N ASN A 151 11.55 -3.82 -4.24
CA ASN A 151 11.76 -4.89 -5.21
C ASN A 151 11.84 -4.35 -6.63
N PHE A 152 10.94 -3.44 -7.00
CA PHE A 152 10.99 -2.80 -8.32
C PHE A 152 12.25 -1.97 -8.52
N LEU A 153 12.70 -1.25 -7.50
CA LEU A 153 13.93 -0.46 -7.53
C LEU A 153 15.17 -1.35 -7.63
N ASN A 154 15.24 -2.44 -6.85
CA ASN A 154 16.36 -3.37 -6.84
C ASN A 154 16.57 -4.07 -8.19
N HIS A 155 15.49 -4.31 -8.92
CA HIS A 155 15.51 -4.97 -10.22
C HIS A 155 15.43 -3.99 -11.41
N ASN A 156 15.61 -2.68 -11.19
CA ASN A 156 15.53 -1.63 -12.23
C ASN A 156 14.21 -1.67 -13.03
N LYS A 157 13.11 -1.97 -12.35
CA LYS A 157 11.76 -2.09 -12.92
C LYS A 157 10.78 -1.01 -12.43
N SER A 158 11.26 -0.08 -11.60
CA SER A 158 10.39 0.91 -10.93
C SER A 158 9.75 1.89 -11.91
N GLU A 159 10.44 2.32 -12.95
CA GLU A 159 9.86 3.22 -13.97
C GLU A 159 8.75 2.53 -14.77
N ASN A 160 8.97 1.25 -15.16
CA ASN A 160 8.00 0.47 -15.89
C ASN A 160 6.68 0.32 -15.09
N ILE A 161 6.77 -0.07 -13.82
CA ILE A 161 5.58 -0.24 -12.99
C ILE A 161 4.89 1.09 -12.71
N LEU A 162 5.63 2.17 -12.46
CA LEU A 162 5.07 3.51 -12.25
C LEU A 162 4.36 4.04 -13.50
N ASN A 163 4.92 3.80 -14.69
CA ASN A 163 4.26 4.15 -15.96
C ASN A 163 2.95 3.37 -16.13
N SER A 164 2.92 2.07 -15.82
CA SER A 164 1.70 1.25 -15.89
C SER A 164 0.65 1.70 -14.87
N ILE A 165 1.06 2.05 -13.65
CA ILE A 165 0.19 2.65 -12.64
C ILE A 165 -0.39 3.96 -13.17
N ARG A 166 0.45 4.84 -13.72
CA ARG A 166 0.02 6.13 -14.25
C ARG A 166 -0.99 5.98 -15.40
N LYS A 167 -0.78 5.03 -16.31
CA LYS A 167 -1.74 4.74 -17.38
C LYS A 167 -3.07 4.24 -16.84
N ALA A 168 -3.06 3.35 -15.87
CA ALA A 168 -4.24 2.72 -15.30
C ALA A 168 -5.06 3.66 -14.39
N LEU A 169 -4.42 4.63 -13.71
CA LEU A 169 -5.10 5.64 -12.90
C LEU A 169 -5.82 6.68 -13.75
N LYS A 170 -7.01 7.09 -13.31
CA LYS A 170 -7.68 8.31 -13.80
C LYS A 170 -6.83 9.54 -13.51
N THR A 171 -6.99 10.60 -14.30
CA THR A 171 -6.45 11.93 -13.95
C THR A 171 -7.00 12.36 -12.59
N GLY A 172 -6.15 12.84 -11.69
CA GLY A 172 -6.52 13.12 -10.31
C GLY A 172 -6.64 11.89 -9.40
N GLY A 173 -6.52 10.68 -9.96
CA GLY A 173 -6.54 9.43 -9.18
C GLY A 173 -5.37 9.28 -8.22
N VAL A 174 -5.55 8.52 -7.16
CA VAL A 174 -4.62 8.39 -6.03
C VAL A 174 -3.72 7.17 -6.20
N LEU A 175 -2.41 7.37 -6.03
CA LEU A 175 -1.44 6.31 -5.75
C LEU A 175 -1.07 6.33 -4.26
N GLY A 176 -1.47 5.28 -3.52
CA GLY A 176 -1.10 5.07 -2.12
C GLY A 176 0.10 4.14 -2.00
N VAL A 177 1.13 4.59 -1.30
CA VAL A 177 2.38 3.84 -1.13
C VAL A 177 2.72 3.70 0.35
N VAL A 178 2.88 2.47 0.83
CA VAL A 178 3.52 2.17 2.11
C VAL A 178 4.82 1.44 1.83
N GLN A 179 5.95 1.99 2.27
CA GLN A 179 7.27 1.42 2.01
C GLN A 179 8.18 1.51 3.24
N HIS A 180 9.06 0.51 3.44
CA HIS A 180 10.09 0.51 4.47
C HIS A 180 11.01 1.72 4.30
N ARG A 181 11.11 2.55 5.33
CA ARG A 181 11.83 3.82 5.29
C ARG A 181 13.27 3.65 5.75
N ALA A 182 14.22 3.98 4.90
CA ALA A 182 15.63 4.10 5.24
C ALA A 182 15.90 5.36 6.08
N ASP A 183 17.03 5.37 6.75
CA ASP A 183 17.64 6.60 7.23
C ASP A 183 18.17 7.41 6.03
N GLU A 184 17.94 8.73 6.02
CA GLU A 184 18.36 9.60 4.92
C GLU A 184 19.89 9.70 4.78
N SER A 185 20.64 9.43 5.84
CA SER A 185 22.11 9.42 5.84
C SER A 185 22.73 8.15 5.25
N LEU A 186 21.96 7.04 5.18
CA LEU A 186 22.48 5.75 4.72
C LEU A 186 22.76 5.74 3.21
N ILE A 187 23.73 4.90 2.80
CA ILE A 187 23.95 4.61 1.38
C ILE A 187 22.73 3.85 0.82
N LYS A 188 22.34 4.20 -0.40
CA LYS A 188 21.23 3.57 -1.13
C LYS A 188 21.49 2.05 -1.29
N ASN A 189 20.64 1.23 -0.67
CA ASN A 189 20.69 -0.22 -0.76
C ASN A 189 19.31 -0.85 -0.69
N PHE A 190 18.69 -1.07 -1.83
CA PHE A 190 17.34 -1.63 -1.93
C PHE A 190 17.26 -3.13 -1.60
N GLU A 191 18.38 -3.86 -1.68
CA GLU A 191 18.45 -5.29 -1.33
C GLU A 191 18.11 -5.54 0.13
N LYS A 192 18.31 -4.56 1.00
CA LYS A 192 17.93 -4.61 2.41
C LYS A 192 16.47 -4.23 2.65
N GLY A 193 15.70 -3.92 1.60
CA GLY A 193 14.28 -3.58 1.66
C GLY A 193 13.97 -2.14 2.03
N TYR A 194 14.94 -1.36 2.51
CA TYR A 194 14.76 0.03 2.90
C TYR A 194 14.94 1.00 1.73
N VAL A 195 14.08 2.03 1.67
CA VAL A 195 14.12 3.10 0.67
C VAL A 195 14.10 4.45 1.38
N LYS A 196 14.96 5.40 0.97
CA LYS A 196 14.91 6.78 1.48
C LYS A 196 13.61 7.43 1.06
N GLU A 197 12.96 8.14 1.99
CA GLU A 197 11.69 8.81 1.73
C GLU A 197 11.86 9.90 0.68
N SER A 198 12.89 10.75 0.82
CA SER A 198 13.21 11.81 -0.15
C SER A 198 13.39 11.26 -1.57
N PHE A 199 14.22 10.22 -1.71
CA PHE A 199 14.45 9.56 -3.00
C PHE A 199 13.17 9.01 -3.62
N LEU A 200 12.32 8.34 -2.83
CA LEU A 200 11.10 7.74 -3.36
C LEU A 200 10.08 8.78 -3.80
N ILE A 201 9.98 9.89 -3.07
CA ILE A 201 9.12 11.02 -3.43
C ILE A 201 9.56 11.59 -4.77
N ASP A 202 10.84 11.96 -4.92
CA ASP A 202 11.38 12.53 -6.16
C ASP A 202 11.22 11.56 -7.33
N HIS A 203 11.51 10.27 -7.10
CA HIS A 203 11.40 9.24 -8.11
C HIS A 203 9.96 9.09 -8.65
N ILE A 204 8.96 9.07 -7.77
CA ILE A 204 7.55 8.97 -8.17
C ILE A 204 7.07 10.27 -8.84
N GLN A 205 7.47 11.44 -8.33
CA GLN A 205 7.12 12.74 -8.93
C GLN A 205 7.64 12.87 -10.36
N ASN A 206 8.86 12.40 -10.62
CA ASN A 206 9.47 12.38 -11.96
C ASN A 206 8.72 11.47 -12.96
N GLN A 207 7.85 10.59 -12.47
CA GLN A 207 7.00 9.74 -13.31
C GLN A 207 5.58 10.31 -13.54
N GLY A 208 5.38 11.62 -13.28
CA GLY A 208 4.13 12.33 -13.58
C GLY A 208 3.09 12.27 -12.45
N PHE A 209 3.55 12.10 -11.22
CA PHE A 209 2.72 12.23 -10.03
C PHE A 209 3.04 13.49 -9.25
N GLU A 210 2.13 13.89 -8.38
CA GLU A 210 2.29 14.96 -7.40
C GLU A 210 2.15 14.37 -6.00
N LEU A 211 3.09 14.68 -5.10
CA LEU A 211 2.93 14.33 -3.68
C LEU A 211 1.83 15.20 -3.09
N VAL A 212 0.76 14.56 -2.60
CA VAL A 212 -0.36 15.25 -1.93
C VAL A 212 -0.11 15.35 -0.43
N GLU A 213 0.34 14.23 0.15
CA GLU A 213 0.49 14.13 1.60
C GLU A 213 1.45 13.00 1.97
N ARG A 214 2.12 13.15 3.11
CA ARG A 214 2.93 12.11 3.75
C ARG A 214 2.52 11.93 5.20
N SER A 215 2.62 10.70 5.73
CA SER A 215 2.23 10.41 7.10
C SER A 215 3.22 9.49 7.80
N ASN A 216 3.31 9.68 9.11
CA ASN A 216 4.06 8.83 10.04
C ASN A 216 3.18 7.76 10.71
N ILE A 217 1.97 7.51 10.23
CA ILE A 217 1.04 6.50 10.77
C ILE A 217 1.74 5.14 11.01
N ASN A 218 2.62 4.74 10.08
CA ASN A 218 3.32 3.46 10.11
C ASN A 218 4.79 3.59 10.58
N GLN A 219 5.12 4.67 11.29
CA GLN A 219 6.47 4.89 11.81
C GLN A 219 6.79 3.92 12.95
N ASN A 220 8.03 3.43 12.97
CA ASN A 220 8.60 2.71 14.11
C ASN A 220 10.00 3.25 14.43
N THR A 221 10.09 4.09 15.46
CA THR A 221 11.35 4.72 15.90
C THR A 221 12.34 3.74 16.53
N LYS A 222 11.90 2.52 16.89
CA LYS A 222 12.77 1.46 17.41
C LYS A 222 13.56 0.75 16.29
N ASP A 223 13.15 0.91 15.02
CA ASP A 223 13.83 0.31 13.88
C ASP A 223 15.09 1.09 13.54
N LEU A 224 16.25 0.55 13.88
CA LEU A 224 17.57 1.16 13.63
C LEU A 224 18.03 1.03 12.18
N LYS A 225 17.38 0.23 11.35
CA LYS A 225 17.60 0.10 9.89
C LYS A 225 18.99 -0.39 9.45
N ASN A 226 19.83 -0.82 10.39
CA ASN A 226 21.23 -1.22 10.17
C ASN A 226 21.49 -2.73 10.25
N TYR A 227 20.44 -3.55 10.17
CA TYR A 227 20.52 -4.99 10.35
C TYR A 227 21.19 -5.71 9.17
N LYS A 228 21.91 -6.81 9.47
CA LYS A 228 22.61 -7.63 8.49
C LYS A 228 21.70 -8.09 7.34
N LYS A 229 20.49 -8.56 7.67
CA LYS A 229 19.47 -9.00 6.71
C LYS A 229 18.41 -7.93 6.37
N GLY A 230 18.69 -6.64 6.70
CA GLY A 230 17.75 -5.54 6.47
C GLY A 230 16.40 -5.76 7.16
N VAL A 231 15.31 -5.35 6.52
CA VAL A 231 13.94 -5.48 7.03
C VAL A 231 13.55 -6.92 7.37
N TRP A 232 14.19 -7.91 6.75
CA TRP A 232 13.90 -9.32 6.99
C TRP A 232 14.47 -9.86 8.30
N SER A 233 15.36 -9.13 8.99
CA SER A 233 15.77 -9.44 10.37
C SER A 233 14.61 -9.29 11.34
N LEU A 234 13.69 -8.37 11.05
CA LEU A 234 12.53 -8.05 11.88
C LEU A 234 11.35 -9.03 11.70
N PRO A 235 10.36 -9.00 12.63
CA PRO A 235 9.11 -9.74 12.46
C PRO A 235 8.40 -9.39 11.14
N PRO A 236 7.65 -10.35 10.59
CA PRO A 236 7.47 -11.73 11.00
C PRO A 236 8.52 -12.67 10.42
N ARG A 237 9.51 -12.16 9.66
CA ARG A 237 10.43 -12.98 8.87
C ARG A 237 11.53 -13.63 9.73
N TYR A 238 12.11 -12.88 10.68
CA TYR A 238 13.21 -13.34 11.52
C TYR A 238 14.31 -14.08 10.73
N ALA A 239 14.81 -13.46 9.63
CA ALA A 239 15.72 -14.10 8.69
C ALA A 239 17.10 -14.51 9.31
N ASN A 240 17.40 -14.04 10.52
CA ASN A 240 18.56 -14.46 11.29
C ASN A 240 18.35 -15.75 12.10
N GLY A 241 17.15 -16.37 12.01
CA GLY A 241 16.77 -17.53 12.83
C GLY A 241 16.60 -17.13 14.30
N GLU A 242 17.17 -17.91 15.20
CA GLU A 242 17.10 -17.66 16.66
C GLU A 242 18.09 -16.57 17.12
N GLU A 243 19.07 -16.22 16.28
CA GLU A 243 20.06 -15.17 16.61
C GLU A 243 19.36 -13.83 16.85
N ASN A 244 19.46 -13.31 18.09
CA ASN A 244 18.84 -12.05 18.52
C ASN A 244 17.31 -11.94 18.30
N LYS A 245 16.60 -13.05 18.27
CA LYS A 245 15.16 -13.08 17.96
C LYS A 245 14.33 -12.24 18.93
N ASP A 246 14.60 -12.32 20.24
CA ASP A 246 13.88 -11.53 21.24
C ASP A 246 14.16 -10.03 21.08
N TYR A 247 15.37 -9.65 20.72
CA TYR A 247 15.71 -8.27 20.39
C TYR A 247 14.88 -7.79 19.19
N PHE A 248 14.85 -8.52 18.08
CA PHE A 248 14.05 -8.17 16.92
C PHE A 248 12.55 -8.18 17.22
N LYS A 249 12.07 -9.09 18.07
CA LYS A 249 10.69 -9.11 18.55
C LYS A 249 10.33 -7.86 19.34
N SER A 250 11.24 -7.35 20.16
CA SER A 250 11.02 -6.13 20.95
C SER A 250 10.94 -4.86 20.10
N ILE A 251 11.59 -4.85 18.92
CA ILE A 251 11.50 -3.77 17.93
C ILE A 251 10.14 -3.79 17.24
N GLY A 252 9.67 -4.98 16.85
CA GLY A 252 8.46 -5.13 16.04
C GLY A 252 8.73 -5.05 14.55
N GLU A 253 7.70 -4.75 13.73
CA GLU A 253 7.87 -4.58 12.28
C GLU A 253 8.66 -3.29 11.97
N SER A 254 9.25 -3.24 10.77
CA SER A 254 10.07 -2.12 10.31
C SER A 254 9.37 -0.77 10.32
N ASP A 255 10.15 0.29 10.40
CA ASP A 255 9.71 1.66 10.13
C ASP A 255 9.22 1.81 8.68
N ARG A 256 8.10 2.52 8.49
CA ARG A 256 7.50 2.71 7.16
C ARG A 256 6.99 4.13 6.96
N MET A 257 7.31 4.67 5.80
CA MET A 257 6.67 5.84 5.26
C MET A 257 5.30 5.48 4.68
N THR A 258 4.36 6.41 4.73
CA THR A 258 3.03 6.32 4.11
C THR A 258 2.85 7.57 3.26
N LEU A 259 2.79 7.39 1.94
CA LEU A 259 2.83 8.47 0.96
C LEU A 259 1.61 8.42 0.06
N LYS A 260 0.96 9.56 -0.15
CA LYS A 260 -0.20 9.74 -1.01
C LYS A 260 0.16 10.65 -2.17
N PHE A 261 0.06 10.11 -3.37
CA PHE A 261 0.31 10.84 -4.60
C PHE A 261 -0.97 10.96 -5.42
N ARG A 262 -1.00 11.96 -6.31
CA ARG A 262 -2.06 12.16 -7.30
C ARG A 262 -1.45 12.10 -8.70
N LYS A 263 -2.12 11.43 -9.64
CA LYS A 263 -1.77 11.51 -11.06
C LYS A 263 -2.05 12.92 -11.58
N LYS A 264 -1.06 13.57 -12.19
CA LYS A 264 -1.19 14.85 -12.91
C LYS A 264 -2.00 14.70 -14.20
#